data_bf0f61ec279c940a8ea74c2aa1501760
#
_entry.id   bf0f61ec279c940a8ea74c2aa1501760
#
_cell.length_a   1.000
_cell.length_b   1.000
_cell.length_c   1.000
_cell.angle_alpha   90.00
_cell.angle_beta   90.00
_cell.angle_gamma   90.00
#
_symmetry.space_group_name_H-M   'P 1'
#
loop_
_entity.id
_entity.type
_entity.pdbx_description
1 polymer ?
#
loop_
_entity_poly.entity_id
_entity_poly.type
_entity_poly.pdbx_seq_one_letter_code
_entity_poly.pdbx_strand_id
1 'polypeptide(L)'
;MDYHFSYRAKNGSVCLILSYKVGKKWRQKTRQGFKTQREARQHQDELLEEVKKSEGLSTDTRMKDMTLRQFFELFYRDKKDFLAYSTILNYRNAVESLGNVADIPLRELTTADILNALLIQDVTVGTKKAKLRCVSPVLEHAVKVYKIMAVNPARGITLREERGPKVLRAFTREELSQLLELLEPEPLCRLVAILAANTGMRFGEIAGLPWNAISWTDQTITIRQQYANIGPGRLGITPCKTRNSNRTIPASPAALKALADWRRTQPLNLSGTVFPLDKMQNIHVKLNRIIRTHFPGRSIHALRHTFATLLLSETGDINLVAHILGDTVATVSAVYVNYTADIRQKAAEAMAGLY
;
A
#
# COMPACT_ATOMS: atom_id res chain seq x y z
N MET A 1 -25.32 12.96 -1.89
CA MET A 1 -26.43 12.61 -2.82
C MET A 1 -26.84 13.87 -3.51
N ASP A 2 -26.62 13.97 -4.84
CA ASP A 2 -27.07 15.12 -5.62
C ASP A 2 -28.60 15.11 -5.63
N TYR A 3 -29.22 16.22 -5.29
CA TYR A 3 -30.66 16.33 -5.31
C TYR A 3 -31.12 17.78 -5.57
N HIS A 4 -32.33 17.92 -6.10
CA HIS A 4 -32.98 19.22 -6.21
C HIS A 4 -34.48 19.07 -6.03
N PHE A 5 -35.11 20.12 -5.52
CA PHE A 5 -36.54 20.20 -5.38
C PHE A 5 -37.12 21.01 -6.53
N SER A 6 -38.25 20.53 -7.03
CA SER A 6 -39.08 21.26 -7.98
C SER A 6 -40.56 21.16 -7.60
N TYR A 7 -41.39 22.07 -8.12
CA TYR A 7 -42.78 22.14 -7.82
C TYR A 7 -43.56 22.14 -9.13
N ARG A 8 -44.67 21.41 -9.15
CA ARG A 8 -45.59 21.39 -10.29
C ARG A 8 -47.01 21.59 -9.80
N ALA A 9 -47.75 22.53 -10.41
CA ALA A 9 -49.18 22.63 -10.22
C ALA A 9 -49.89 21.48 -10.94
N LYS A 10 -50.80 20.80 -10.25
CA LYS A 10 -51.62 19.71 -10.81
C LYS A 10 -52.97 19.68 -10.12
N ASN A 11 -54.03 19.78 -10.91
CA ASN A 11 -55.44 19.68 -10.43
C ASN A 11 -55.74 20.58 -9.22
N GLY A 12 -55.36 21.86 -9.28
CA GLY A 12 -55.62 22.82 -8.20
C GLY A 12 -54.77 22.66 -6.93
N SER A 13 -53.83 21.76 -6.93
CA SER A 13 -52.86 21.53 -5.85
C SER A 13 -51.42 21.63 -6.35
N VAL A 14 -50.47 21.81 -5.40
CA VAL A 14 -49.02 21.80 -5.66
C VAL A 14 -48.47 20.45 -5.35
N CYS A 15 -47.68 19.93 -6.27
CA CYS A 15 -46.87 18.70 -6.11
C CYS A 15 -45.40 19.08 -5.83
N LEU A 16 -44.85 18.59 -4.73
CA LEU A 16 -43.42 18.64 -4.40
C LEU A 16 -42.74 17.46 -5.07
N ILE A 17 -41.69 17.73 -5.83
CA ILE A 17 -40.91 16.74 -6.53
C ILE A 17 -39.46 16.83 -6.02
N LEU A 18 -38.95 15.74 -5.45
CA LEU A 18 -37.55 15.56 -5.12
C LEU A 18 -36.90 14.69 -6.20
N SER A 19 -36.03 15.28 -7.00
CA SER A 19 -35.15 14.55 -7.91
C SER A 19 -33.84 14.31 -7.23
N TYR A 20 -33.36 13.06 -7.18
CA TYR A 20 -32.15 12.67 -6.50
C TYR A 20 -31.40 11.61 -7.29
N LYS A 21 -30.08 11.59 -7.13
CA LYS A 21 -29.19 10.69 -7.86
C LYS A 21 -28.74 9.54 -6.98
N VAL A 22 -28.93 8.31 -7.47
CA VAL A 22 -28.45 7.08 -6.86
C VAL A 22 -27.51 6.39 -7.84
N GLY A 23 -26.22 6.41 -7.56
CA GLY A 23 -25.20 5.98 -8.51
C GLY A 23 -25.18 6.87 -9.75
N LYS A 24 -25.37 6.26 -10.94
CA LYS A 24 -25.44 6.98 -12.22
C LYS A 24 -26.86 7.36 -12.66
N LYS A 25 -27.89 6.98 -11.89
CA LYS A 25 -29.30 7.17 -12.30
C LYS A 25 -29.99 8.22 -11.44
N TRP A 26 -30.72 9.11 -12.08
CA TRP A 26 -31.64 10.03 -11.44
C TRP A 26 -32.94 9.29 -11.11
N ARG A 27 -33.45 9.50 -9.91
CA ARG A 27 -34.77 9.03 -9.44
C ARG A 27 -35.57 10.21 -8.97
N GLN A 28 -36.89 10.03 -8.91
CA GLN A 28 -37.81 11.05 -8.41
C GLN A 28 -38.73 10.46 -7.37
N LYS A 29 -38.97 11.22 -6.30
CA LYS A 29 -40.04 10.98 -5.34
C LYS A 29 -40.93 12.20 -5.27
N THR A 30 -42.22 11.99 -5.24
CA THR A 30 -43.21 13.07 -5.31
C THR A 30 -44.15 12.98 -4.13
N ARG A 31 -44.60 14.15 -3.62
CA ARG A 31 -45.66 14.28 -2.63
C ARG A 31 -46.65 15.31 -3.15
N GLN A 32 -47.93 14.98 -3.20
CA GLN A 32 -49.00 15.81 -3.77
C GLN A 32 -49.97 16.28 -2.69
N GLY A 33 -50.85 17.26 -3.01
CA GLY A 33 -51.94 17.68 -2.14
C GLY A 33 -51.70 18.95 -1.34
N PHE A 34 -50.62 19.68 -1.61
CA PHE A 34 -50.37 20.97 -0.96
C PHE A 34 -51.21 22.07 -1.57
N LYS A 35 -51.76 22.94 -0.75
CA LYS A 35 -52.55 24.08 -1.22
C LYS A 35 -51.68 25.18 -1.83
N THR A 36 -50.48 25.35 -1.32
CA THR A 36 -49.53 26.38 -1.77
C THR A 36 -48.11 25.85 -1.88
N GLN A 37 -47.28 26.52 -2.68
CA GLN A 37 -45.85 26.20 -2.77
C GLN A 37 -45.12 26.46 -1.44
N ARG A 38 -45.57 27.40 -0.64
CA ARG A 38 -45.03 27.69 0.69
C ARG A 38 -45.24 26.51 1.63
N GLU A 39 -46.40 25.91 1.64
CA GLU A 39 -46.73 24.70 2.39
C GLU A 39 -45.89 23.52 1.91
N ALA A 40 -45.83 23.28 0.60
CA ALA A 40 -44.98 22.23 0.03
C ALA A 40 -43.50 22.36 0.42
N ARG A 41 -42.98 23.59 0.52
CA ARG A 41 -41.58 23.85 0.93
C ARG A 41 -41.32 23.42 2.37
N GLN A 42 -42.27 23.54 3.29
CA GLN A 42 -42.10 23.09 4.68
C GLN A 42 -41.92 21.58 4.81
N HIS A 43 -42.38 20.81 3.82
CA HIS A 43 -42.25 19.33 3.79
C HIS A 43 -41.07 18.82 2.97
N GLN A 44 -40.15 19.69 2.52
CA GLN A 44 -38.98 19.29 1.76
C GLN A 44 -38.06 18.36 2.56
N ASP A 45 -37.77 18.75 3.81
CA ASP A 45 -36.87 18.00 4.67
C ASP A 45 -37.43 16.61 5.04
N GLU A 46 -38.74 16.53 5.28
CA GLU A 46 -39.41 15.23 5.51
C GLU A 46 -39.31 14.32 4.30
N LEU A 47 -39.55 14.83 3.09
CA LEU A 47 -39.47 14.04 1.88
C LEU A 47 -38.03 13.58 1.60
N LEU A 48 -37.05 14.44 1.90
CA LEU A 48 -35.63 14.10 1.79
C LEU A 48 -35.23 13.03 2.79
N GLU A 49 -35.67 13.13 4.04
CA GLU A 49 -35.42 12.13 5.07
C GLU A 49 -36.06 10.78 4.74
N GLU A 50 -37.29 10.78 4.19
CA GLU A 50 -37.90 9.54 3.68
C GLU A 50 -37.10 8.89 2.58
N VAL A 51 -36.53 9.67 1.64
CA VAL A 51 -35.68 9.14 0.58
C VAL A 51 -34.41 8.60 1.14
N LYS A 52 -33.72 9.32 2.03
CA LYS A 52 -32.52 8.85 2.71
C LYS A 52 -32.76 7.54 3.44
N LYS A 53 -33.88 7.44 4.15
CA LYS A 53 -34.30 6.24 4.89
C LYS A 53 -34.61 5.07 3.93
N SER A 54 -35.30 5.33 2.82
CA SER A 54 -35.63 4.32 1.81
C SER A 54 -34.39 3.83 1.04
N GLU A 55 -33.41 4.70 0.80
CA GLU A 55 -32.14 4.35 0.18
C GLU A 55 -31.12 3.84 1.22
N GLY A 56 -31.52 3.68 2.47
CA GLY A 56 -30.69 3.17 3.55
C GLY A 56 -29.61 4.13 4.04
N LEU A 57 -29.72 5.45 3.76
CA LEU A 57 -28.80 6.46 4.26
C LEU A 57 -29.08 6.80 5.73
N SER A 58 -28.03 7.13 6.46
CA SER A 58 -28.13 7.58 7.85
C SER A 58 -28.91 8.90 7.93
N THR A 59 -29.89 8.93 8.83
CA THR A 59 -30.63 10.16 9.20
C THR A 59 -29.99 10.90 10.36
N ASP A 60 -28.88 10.40 10.91
CA ASP A 60 -28.18 11.05 12.01
C ASP A 60 -27.67 12.44 11.60
N THR A 61 -28.25 13.46 12.21
CA THR A 61 -27.93 14.87 11.94
C THR A 61 -26.48 15.21 12.33
N ARG A 62 -25.90 14.50 13.29
CA ARG A 62 -24.50 14.70 13.72
C ARG A 62 -23.51 14.35 12.62
N MET A 63 -23.89 13.52 11.64
CA MET A 63 -23.06 13.10 10.52
C MET A 63 -23.31 13.90 9.25
N LYS A 64 -24.26 14.87 9.28
CA LYS A 64 -24.67 15.61 8.08
C LYS A 64 -23.52 16.39 7.44
N ASP A 65 -22.78 17.09 8.27
CA ASP A 65 -21.72 17.99 7.83
C ASP A 65 -20.30 17.41 8.11
N MET A 66 -20.25 16.10 8.41
CA MET A 66 -18.98 15.41 8.69
C MET A 66 -18.10 15.37 7.44
N THR A 67 -16.88 15.91 7.57
CA THR A 67 -15.89 15.92 6.49
C THR A 67 -15.16 14.59 6.40
N LEU A 68 -14.46 14.34 5.27
CA LEU A 68 -13.65 13.13 5.12
C LEU A 68 -12.53 13.06 6.18
N ARG A 69 -11.92 14.20 6.53
CA ARG A 69 -10.91 14.31 7.58
C ARG A 69 -11.46 13.90 8.95
N GLN A 70 -12.62 14.42 9.33
CA GLN A 70 -13.28 14.07 10.59
C GLN A 70 -13.72 12.60 10.60
N PHE A 71 -14.24 12.11 9.48
CA PHE A 71 -14.67 10.72 9.34
C PHE A 71 -13.49 9.75 9.47
N PHE A 72 -12.30 10.16 9.06
CA PHE A 72 -11.11 9.32 9.20
C PHE A 72 -10.84 8.91 10.66
N GLU A 73 -11.16 9.75 11.63
CA GLU A 73 -11.00 9.41 13.05
C GLU A 73 -11.98 8.30 13.51
N LEU A 74 -13.21 8.28 12.96
CA LEU A 74 -14.14 7.17 13.16
C LEU A 74 -13.62 5.88 12.50
N PHE A 75 -13.17 6.00 11.26
CA PHE A 75 -12.55 4.89 10.53
C PHE A 75 -11.34 4.32 11.29
N TYR A 76 -10.46 5.18 11.80
CA TYR A 76 -9.31 4.79 12.61
C TYR A 76 -9.74 4.02 13.86
N ARG A 77 -10.68 4.55 14.62
CA ARG A 77 -11.22 3.92 15.82
C ARG A 77 -11.73 2.51 15.52
N ASP A 78 -12.48 2.34 14.43
CA ASP A 78 -13.10 1.08 14.05
C ASP A 78 -12.09 0.07 13.47
N LYS A 79 -10.95 0.53 12.96
CA LYS A 79 -9.99 -0.30 12.23
C LYS A 79 -8.64 -0.51 12.91
N LYS A 80 -8.32 0.27 13.95
CA LYS A 80 -7.00 0.23 14.61
C LYS A 80 -6.57 -1.15 15.12
N ASP A 81 -7.53 -1.96 15.54
CA ASP A 81 -7.25 -3.29 16.11
C ASP A 81 -7.21 -4.41 15.03
N PHE A 82 -7.64 -4.09 13.80
CA PHE A 82 -7.72 -5.04 12.68
C PHE A 82 -6.70 -4.79 11.57
N LEU A 83 -6.11 -3.61 11.52
CA LEU A 83 -5.16 -3.22 10.49
C LEU A 83 -3.80 -2.88 11.09
N ALA A 84 -2.74 -3.25 10.38
CA ALA A 84 -1.40 -2.83 10.75
C ALA A 84 -1.32 -1.29 10.79
N TYR A 85 -0.61 -0.74 11.76
CA TYR A 85 -0.46 0.71 11.92
C TYR A 85 0.06 1.40 10.65
N SER A 86 1.03 0.78 9.96
CA SER A 86 1.55 1.29 8.68
C SER A 86 0.47 1.40 7.60
N THR A 87 -0.51 0.50 7.59
CA THR A 87 -1.65 0.57 6.64
C THR A 87 -2.56 1.73 6.97
N ILE A 88 -2.87 1.93 8.25
CA ILE A 88 -3.69 3.06 8.73
C ILE A 88 -2.97 4.38 8.43
N LEU A 89 -1.67 4.45 8.67
CA LEU A 89 -0.86 5.64 8.36
C LEU A 89 -0.90 5.99 6.87
N ASN A 90 -0.83 4.98 5.98
CA ASN A 90 -0.98 5.20 4.54
C ASN A 90 -2.36 5.75 4.18
N TYR A 91 -3.41 5.27 4.83
CA TYR A 91 -4.77 5.77 4.62
C TYR A 91 -4.89 7.22 5.12
N ARG A 92 -4.36 7.53 6.30
CA ARG A 92 -4.31 8.91 6.84
C ARG A 92 -3.58 9.85 5.88
N ASN A 93 -2.36 9.49 5.49
CA ASN A 93 -1.55 10.30 4.58
C ASN A 93 -2.25 10.52 3.23
N ALA A 94 -2.97 9.54 2.74
CA ALA A 94 -3.73 9.65 1.49
C ALA A 94 -4.91 10.63 1.63
N VAL A 95 -5.66 10.57 2.74
CA VAL A 95 -6.74 11.51 3.04
C VAL A 95 -6.18 12.93 3.18
N GLU A 96 -5.13 13.10 3.99
CA GLU A 96 -4.48 14.40 4.18
C GLU A 96 -3.94 14.99 2.86
N SER A 97 -3.45 14.14 1.97
CA SER A 97 -2.92 14.58 0.68
C SER A 97 -3.98 15.13 -0.29
N LEU A 98 -5.27 15.00 0.01
CA LEU A 98 -6.35 15.63 -0.76
C LEU A 98 -6.49 17.14 -0.42
N GLY A 99 -5.79 17.63 0.61
CA GLY A 99 -5.84 19.05 1.00
C GLY A 99 -7.25 19.48 1.42
N ASN A 100 -7.71 20.61 0.90
CA ASN A 100 -9.04 21.17 1.22
C ASN A 100 -10.21 20.27 0.81
N VAL A 101 -10.00 19.35 -0.13
CA VAL A 101 -11.05 18.38 -0.53
C VAL A 101 -11.40 17.42 0.62
N ALA A 102 -10.44 17.16 1.52
CA ALA A 102 -10.71 16.36 2.72
C ALA A 102 -11.63 17.06 3.74
N ASP A 103 -11.84 18.38 3.59
CA ASP A 103 -12.68 19.20 4.47
C ASP A 103 -14.08 19.45 3.88
N ILE A 104 -14.37 18.89 2.71
CA ILE A 104 -15.72 18.88 2.12
C ILE A 104 -16.59 17.87 2.89
N PRO A 105 -17.85 18.22 3.25
CA PRO A 105 -18.78 17.28 3.83
C PRO A 105 -18.95 16.03 2.95
N LEU A 106 -18.92 14.84 3.57
CA LEU A 106 -18.95 13.57 2.81
C LEU A 106 -20.16 13.44 1.87
N ARG A 107 -21.29 14.05 2.22
CA ARG A 107 -22.50 14.04 1.40
C ARG A 107 -22.40 14.88 0.12
N GLU A 108 -21.49 15.85 0.13
CA GLU A 108 -21.26 16.79 -0.97
C GLU A 108 -20.03 16.38 -1.81
N LEU A 109 -19.18 15.52 -1.25
CA LEU A 109 -17.94 15.08 -1.90
C LEU A 109 -18.23 14.33 -3.20
N THR A 110 -17.70 14.85 -4.30
CA THR A 110 -17.92 14.30 -5.65
C THR A 110 -16.70 13.58 -6.19
N THR A 111 -16.91 12.79 -7.24
CA THR A 111 -15.80 12.15 -8.00
C THR A 111 -14.86 13.19 -8.60
N ALA A 112 -15.41 14.34 -9.05
CA ALA A 112 -14.62 15.42 -9.64
C ALA A 112 -13.65 16.05 -8.62
N ASP A 113 -14.10 16.25 -7.37
CA ASP A 113 -13.27 16.81 -6.31
C ASP A 113 -12.06 15.94 -6.03
N ILE A 114 -12.26 14.62 -5.87
CA ILE A 114 -11.17 13.67 -5.63
C ILE A 114 -10.23 13.61 -6.83
N LEU A 115 -10.77 13.55 -8.04
CA LEU A 115 -9.97 13.49 -9.26
C LEU A 115 -9.11 14.74 -9.41
N ASN A 116 -9.69 15.93 -9.26
CA ASN A 116 -8.98 17.20 -9.36
C ASN A 116 -7.89 17.31 -8.28
N ALA A 117 -8.20 16.95 -7.02
CA ALA A 117 -7.22 16.94 -5.94
C ALA A 117 -6.02 16.02 -6.22
N LEU A 118 -6.22 14.92 -6.94
CA LEU A 118 -5.14 14.05 -7.36
C LEU A 118 -4.38 14.59 -8.57
N LEU A 119 -5.07 15.22 -9.52
CA LEU A 119 -4.47 15.71 -10.76
C LEU A 119 -3.52 16.90 -10.54
N ILE A 120 -3.86 17.83 -9.64
CA ILE A 120 -3.03 19.00 -9.32
C ILE A 120 -1.72 18.67 -8.60
N GLN A 121 -1.59 17.44 -8.04
CA GLN A 121 -0.38 17.03 -7.32
C GLN A 121 0.77 16.75 -8.30
N ASP A 122 1.93 17.34 -8.04
CA ASP A 122 3.18 17.06 -8.76
C ASP A 122 3.83 15.76 -8.27
N VAL A 123 3.17 14.63 -8.55
CA VAL A 123 3.66 13.30 -8.24
C VAL A 123 3.30 12.33 -9.37
N THR A 124 4.00 11.20 -9.44
CA THR A 124 3.78 10.21 -10.50
C THR A 124 2.36 9.65 -10.48
N VAL A 125 1.87 9.22 -11.63
CA VAL A 125 0.56 8.56 -11.76
C VAL A 125 0.47 7.33 -10.86
N GLY A 126 1.56 6.58 -10.71
CA GLY A 126 1.66 5.45 -9.78
C GLY A 126 1.38 5.86 -8.33
N THR A 127 1.93 7.01 -7.90
CA THR A 127 1.67 7.58 -6.56
C THR A 127 0.20 8.01 -6.43
N LYS A 128 -0.37 8.69 -7.43
CA LYS A 128 -1.79 9.09 -7.45
C LYS A 128 -2.71 7.86 -7.34
N LYS A 129 -2.42 6.78 -8.07
CA LYS A 129 -3.12 5.48 -7.97
C LYS A 129 -3.01 4.86 -6.57
N ALA A 130 -1.84 4.93 -5.94
CA ALA A 130 -1.64 4.43 -4.59
C ALA A 130 -2.48 5.22 -3.57
N LYS A 131 -2.52 6.55 -3.67
CA LYS A 131 -3.36 7.41 -2.84
C LYS A 131 -4.85 7.08 -3.02
N LEU A 132 -5.31 6.96 -4.26
CA LEU A 132 -6.71 6.59 -4.56
C LEU A 132 -7.09 5.23 -3.95
N ARG A 133 -6.18 4.23 -4.02
CA ARG A 133 -6.38 2.93 -3.36
C ARG A 133 -6.47 3.02 -1.84
N CYS A 134 -5.86 4.03 -1.23
CA CYS A 134 -5.93 4.25 0.21
C CYS A 134 -7.16 5.06 0.63
N VAL A 135 -7.60 6.03 -0.17
CA VAL A 135 -8.81 6.84 0.11
C VAL A 135 -10.09 6.02 -0.08
N SER A 136 -10.15 5.18 -1.13
CA SER A 136 -11.35 4.42 -1.48
C SER A 136 -11.89 3.52 -0.36
N PRO A 137 -11.08 2.76 0.41
CA PRO A 137 -11.57 1.98 1.55
C PRO A 137 -12.17 2.82 2.68
N VAL A 138 -11.66 4.02 2.92
CA VAL A 138 -12.20 4.95 3.93
C VAL A 138 -13.59 5.40 3.51
N LEU A 139 -13.75 5.83 2.27
CA LEU A 139 -15.05 6.22 1.70
C LEU A 139 -16.02 5.04 1.61
N GLU A 140 -15.52 3.84 1.31
CA GLU A 140 -16.33 2.63 1.30
C GLU A 140 -16.89 2.31 2.69
N HIS A 141 -16.13 2.59 3.75
CA HIS A 141 -16.58 2.43 5.12
C HIS A 141 -17.71 3.43 5.46
N ALA A 142 -17.59 4.68 4.97
CA ALA A 142 -18.64 5.69 5.08
C ALA A 142 -19.95 5.29 4.38
N VAL A 143 -19.82 4.60 3.23
CA VAL A 143 -20.98 4.08 2.48
C VAL A 143 -21.60 2.87 3.18
N LYS A 144 -20.80 1.85 3.52
CA LYS A 144 -21.32 0.54 3.93
C LYS A 144 -21.70 0.46 5.40
N VAL A 145 -20.87 1.05 6.27
CA VAL A 145 -21.05 0.93 7.72
C VAL A 145 -21.89 2.08 8.27
N TYR A 146 -21.49 3.31 7.94
CA TYR A 146 -22.15 4.50 8.47
C TYR A 146 -23.30 5.02 7.62
N LYS A 147 -23.39 4.58 6.35
CA LYS A 147 -24.43 4.98 5.40
C LYS A 147 -24.59 6.51 5.27
N ILE A 148 -23.48 7.24 5.38
CA ILE A 148 -23.45 8.70 5.27
C ILE A 148 -23.67 9.14 3.82
N MET A 149 -23.19 8.32 2.87
CA MET A 149 -23.28 8.57 1.43
C MET A 149 -23.77 7.33 0.70
N ALA A 150 -24.45 7.53 -0.42
CA ALA A 150 -25.05 6.44 -1.20
C ALA A 150 -24.02 5.65 -2.01
N VAL A 151 -22.97 6.32 -2.49
CA VAL A 151 -21.94 5.72 -3.35
C VAL A 151 -20.57 6.28 -2.99
N ASN A 152 -19.57 5.47 -3.19
CA ASN A 152 -18.17 5.87 -2.99
C ASN A 152 -17.70 6.68 -4.22
N PRO A 153 -17.40 7.99 -4.09
CA PRO A 153 -17.00 8.84 -5.20
C PRO A 153 -15.60 8.51 -5.75
N ALA A 154 -14.77 7.78 -5.00
CA ALA A 154 -13.49 7.30 -5.49
C ALA A 154 -13.62 6.09 -6.46
N ARG A 155 -14.79 5.44 -6.50
CA ARG A 155 -15.03 4.33 -7.44
C ARG A 155 -15.17 4.85 -8.87
N GLY A 156 -14.55 4.12 -9.80
CA GLY A 156 -14.61 4.43 -11.23
C GLY A 156 -13.62 5.51 -11.68
N ILE A 157 -12.82 6.11 -10.78
CA ILE A 157 -11.70 6.96 -11.16
C ILE A 157 -10.62 6.09 -11.79
N THR A 158 -10.34 6.32 -13.06
CA THR A 158 -9.27 5.62 -13.80
C THR A 158 -8.19 6.62 -14.16
N LEU A 159 -7.01 6.42 -13.58
CA LEU A 159 -5.80 7.19 -13.92
C LEU A 159 -4.99 6.36 -14.90
N ARG A 160 -4.93 6.79 -16.15
CA ARG A 160 -4.12 6.12 -17.18
C ARG A 160 -2.66 6.53 -17.01
N GLU A 161 -1.78 5.59 -17.20
CA GLU A 161 -0.34 5.78 -17.21
C GLU A 161 0.18 5.12 -18.48
N GLU A 162 0.87 5.87 -19.30
CA GLU A 162 1.67 5.28 -20.36
C GLU A 162 2.83 4.54 -19.70
N ARG A 163 2.69 3.24 -19.58
CA ARG A 163 3.73 2.41 -19.01
C ARG A 163 4.79 2.16 -20.07
N GLY A 164 5.87 2.89 -19.98
CA GLY A 164 7.13 2.38 -20.52
C GLY A 164 7.51 1.05 -19.83
N PRO A 165 8.38 0.24 -20.44
CA PRO A 165 8.84 -1.00 -19.81
C PRO A 165 9.41 -0.69 -18.44
N LYS A 166 8.93 -1.38 -17.40
CA LYS A 166 9.52 -1.32 -16.06
C LYS A 166 10.95 -1.85 -16.15
N VAL A 167 11.90 -0.94 -16.16
CA VAL A 167 13.32 -1.33 -16.04
C VAL A 167 13.56 -1.71 -14.57
N LEU A 168 13.68 -2.99 -14.29
CA LEU A 168 14.18 -3.47 -13.01
C LEU A 168 15.68 -3.13 -12.95
N ARG A 169 16.06 -2.45 -11.89
CA ARG A 169 17.45 -2.04 -11.72
C ARG A 169 18.14 -2.95 -10.70
N ALA A 170 18.29 -4.22 -11.05
CA ALA A 170 19.14 -5.13 -10.31
C ALA A 170 20.60 -4.66 -10.40
N PHE A 171 21.45 -5.05 -9.46
CA PHE A 171 22.88 -4.83 -9.52
C PHE A 171 23.53 -5.91 -10.38
N THR A 172 24.55 -5.56 -11.16
CA THR A 172 25.47 -6.55 -11.70
C THR A 172 26.38 -7.10 -10.60
N ARG A 173 27.13 -8.15 -10.87
CA ARG A 173 28.10 -8.71 -9.91
C ARG A 173 29.20 -7.69 -9.56
N GLU A 174 29.67 -6.95 -10.54
CA GLU A 174 30.67 -5.89 -10.41
C GLU A 174 30.15 -4.71 -9.59
N GLU A 175 28.94 -4.25 -9.88
CA GLU A 175 28.29 -3.17 -9.13
C GLU A 175 28.02 -3.58 -7.67
N LEU A 176 27.66 -4.85 -7.44
CA LEU A 176 27.48 -5.37 -6.08
C LEU A 176 28.80 -5.38 -5.31
N SER A 177 29.90 -5.79 -5.95
CA SER A 177 31.24 -5.75 -5.35
C SER A 177 31.64 -4.31 -5.02
N GLN A 178 31.47 -3.37 -5.95
CA GLN A 178 31.72 -1.94 -5.72
C GLN A 178 30.90 -1.39 -4.55
N LEU A 179 29.60 -1.76 -4.46
CA LEU A 179 28.76 -1.35 -3.33
C LEU A 179 29.30 -1.87 -2.01
N LEU A 180 29.74 -3.15 -1.94
CA LEU A 180 30.28 -3.73 -0.72
C LEU A 180 31.63 -3.12 -0.29
N GLU A 181 32.46 -2.69 -1.24
CA GLU A 181 33.66 -1.89 -0.99
C GLU A 181 33.32 -0.51 -0.43
N LEU A 182 32.40 0.21 -1.06
CA LEU A 182 31.90 1.50 -0.56
C LEU A 182 31.32 1.42 0.86
N LEU A 183 30.83 0.25 1.26
CA LEU A 183 30.25 0.01 2.58
C LEU A 183 31.26 -0.52 3.62
N GLU A 184 32.54 -0.68 3.30
CA GLU A 184 33.54 -1.12 4.27
C GLU A 184 33.62 -0.25 5.52
N PRO A 185 33.53 1.10 5.44
CA PRO A 185 33.52 1.97 6.61
C PRO A 185 32.22 1.87 7.44
N GLU A 186 31.21 1.18 6.94
CA GLU A 186 29.86 1.12 7.48
C GLU A 186 29.41 -0.33 7.74
N PRO A 187 29.95 -1.01 8.76
CA PRO A 187 29.79 -2.45 8.94
C PRO A 187 28.34 -2.91 9.06
N LEU A 188 27.46 -2.13 9.71
CA LEU A 188 26.03 -2.45 9.78
C LEU A 188 25.32 -2.33 8.43
N CYS A 189 25.63 -1.29 7.65
CA CYS A 189 25.08 -1.14 6.30
C CYS A 189 25.59 -2.27 5.39
N ARG A 190 26.86 -2.61 5.49
CA ARG A 190 27.51 -3.69 4.73
C ARG A 190 26.87 -5.05 5.04
N LEU A 191 26.65 -5.37 6.32
CA LEU A 191 25.98 -6.61 6.72
C LEU A 191 24.56 -6.69 6.17
N VAL A 192 23.79 -5.60 6.26
CA VAL A 192 22.44 -5.54 5.67
C VAL A 192 22.48 -5.79 4.16
N ALA A 193 23.44 -5.18 3.45
CA ALA A 193 23.59 -5.36 2.00
C ALA A 193 23.95 -6.80 1.63
N ILE A 194 24.90 -7.42 2.36
CA ILE A 194 25.29 -8.83 2.18
C ILE A 194 24.07 -9.74 2.38
N LEU A 195 23.34 -9.57 3.48
CA LEU A 195 22.16 -10.39 3.76
C LEU A 195 21.08 -10.22 2.68
N ALA A 196 20.76 -8.98 2.29
CA ALA A 196 19.75 -8.72 1.27
C ALA A 196 20.12 -9.36 -0.08
N ALA A 197 21.40 -9.26 -0.49
CA ALA A 197 21.89 -9.78 -1.76
C ALA A 197 22.09 -11.30 -1.78
N ASN A 198 22.23 -11.94 -0.61
CA ASN A 198 22.51 -13.38 -0.51
C ASN A 198 21.33 -14.22 0.01
N THR A 199 20.26 -13.60 0.46
CA THR A 199 19.09 -14.30 1.02
C THR A 199 17.77 -13.83 0.42
N GLY A 200 17.77 -12.70 -0.27
CA GLY A 200 16.57 -12.06 -0.77
C GLY A 200 15.60 -11.55 0.31
N MET A 201 16.00 -11.50 1.58
CA MET A 201 15.18 -11.00 2.67
C MET A 201 14.82 -9.51 2.46
N ARG A 202 13.62 -9.12 2.91
CA ARG A 202 13.23 -7.70 2.96
C ARG A 202 13.98 -6.99 4.09
N PHE A 203 14.22 -5.69 3.95
CA PHE A 203 14.89 -4.90 4.99
C PHE A 203 14.27 -5.10 6.38
N GLY A 204 12.94 -5.09 6.50
CA GLY A 204 12.26 -5.32 7.78
C GLY A 204 12.51 -6.71 8.36
N GLU A 205 12.62 -7.74 7.52
CA GLU A 205 12.94 -9.12 7.91
C GLU A 205 14.40 -9.21 8.41
N ILE A 206 15.33 -8.56 7.71
CA ILE A 206 16.75 -8.47 8.13
C ILE A 206 16.87 -7.73 9.45
N ALA A 207 16.27 -6.55 9.55
CA ALA A 207 16.31 -5.71 10.74
C ALA A 207 15.74 -6.39 11.99
N GLY A 208 14.71 -7.22 11.80
CA GLY A 208 14.06 -7.97 12.86
C GLY A 208 14.63 -9.39 13.08
N LEU A 209 15.70 -9.78 12.42
CA LEU A 209 16.26 -11.14 12.49
C LEU A 209 16.81 -11.45 13.89
N PRO A 210 16.28 -12.45 14.61
CA PRO A 210 16.85 -12.86 15.88
C PRO A 210 17.96 -13.90 15.67
N TRP A 211 18.93 -13.96 16.59
CA TRP A 211 20.04 -14.92 16.51
C TRP A 211 19.58 -16.38 16.53
N ASN A 212 18.54 -16.70 17.27
CA ASN A 212 17.98 -18.07 17.35
C ASN A 212 17.24 -18.53 16.09
N ALA A 213 17.03 -17.64 15.12
CA ALA A 213 16.46 -17.99 13.83
C ALA A 213 17.49 -18.53 12.83
N ILE A 214 18.78 -18.51 13.18
CA ILE A 214 19.88 -18.95 12.33
C ILE A 214 20.32 -20.35 12.79
N SER A 215 20.08 -21.36 11.95
CA SER A 215 20.64 -22.69 12.13
C SER A 215 22.03 -22.74 11.44
N TRP A 216 23.07 -22.81 12.25
CA TRP A 216 24.43 -22.90 11.74
C TRP A 216 24.74 -24.29 11.18
N THR A 217 24.14 -25.34 11.76
CA THR A 217 24.27 -26.73 11.35
C THR A 217 23.59 -27.00 10.02
N ASP A 218 22.32 -26.56 9.92
CA ASP A 218 21.50 -26.78 8.70
C ASP A 218 21.74 -25.70 7.64
N GLN A 219 22.53 -24.67 7.95
CA GLN A 219 22.79 -23.53 7.09
C GLN A 219 21.50 -22.87 6.60
N THR A 220 20.56 -22.60 7.53
CA THR A 220 19.26 -21.99 7.19
C THR A 220 18.95 -20.79 8.07
N ILE A 221 18.05 -19.95 7.56
CA ILE A 221 17.47 -18.82 8.29
C ILE A 221 15.97 -18.96 8.29
N THR A 222 15.33 -18.94 9.47
CA THR A 222 13.90 -18.99 9.64
C THR A 222 13.33 -17.58 9.86
N ILE A 223 12.47 -17.13 8.97
CA ILE A 223 11.87 -15.79 8.97
C ILE A 223 10.44 -15.90 9.51
N ARG A 224 10.15 -15.28 10.68
CA ARG A 224 8.82 -15.28 11.32
C ARG A 224 8.38 -13.89 11.77
N GLN A 225 9.30 -12.95 11.80
CA GLN A 225 9.08 -11.59 12.29
C GLN A 225 9.77 -10.55 11.43
N GLN A 226 9.38 -9.31 11.60
CA GLN A 226 9.94 -8.16 10.91
C GLN A 226 10.01 -6.94 11.82
N TYR A 227 10.91 -6.03 11.53
CA TYR A 227 10.96 -4.69 12.11
C TYR A 227 10.05 -3.77 11.31
N ALA A 228 9.08 -3.14 11.96
CA ALA A 228 8.06 -2.31 11.32
C ALA A 228 7.61 -1.17 12.22
N ASN A 229 6.85 -0.25 11.66
CA ASN A 229 6.17 0.81 12.42
C ASN A 229 4.96 0.20 13.17
N ILE A 230 4.99 0.30 14.50
CA ILE A 230 4.00 -0.27 15.42
C ILE A 230 3.13 0.79 16.11
N GLY A 231 3.40 2.07 15.85
CA GLY A 231 2.65 3.17 16.46
C GLY A 231 3.29 4.53 16.14
N PRO A 232 2.70 5.63 16.58
CA PRO A 232 3.25 6.98 16.34
C PRO A 232 4.69 7.09 16.84
N GLY A 233 5.64 7.28 15.91
CA GLY A 233 7.07 7.38 16.22
C GLY A 233 7.70 6.12 16.81
N ARG A 234 6.99 4.97 16.81
CA ARG A 234 7.46 3.73 17.43
C ARG A 234 7.72 2.66 16.35
N LEU A 235 8.96 2.22 16.35
CA LEU A 235 9.40 1.09 15.54
C LEU A 235 9.65 -0.12 16.44
N GLY A 236 9.37 -1.32 15.97
CA GLY A 236 9.52 -2.52 16.78
C GLY A 236 9.30 -3.80 15.98
N ILE A 237 9.37 -4.91 16.67
CA ILE A 237 9.19 -6.25 16.09
C ILE A 237 7.70 -6.57 16.00
N THR A 238 7.30 -7.08 14.83
CA THR A 238 5.96 -7.60 14.55
C THR A 238 6.07 -8.95 13.84
N PRO A 239 5.04 -9.81 13.92
CA PRO A 239 4.94 -10.96 13.03
C PRO A 239 5.01 -10.56 11.57
N CYS A 240 5.42 -11.47 10.70
CA CYS A 240 5.37 -11.24 9.26
C CYS A 240 3.95 -10.97 8.77
N LYS A 241 3.80 -10.11 7.75
CA LYS A 241 2.52 -9.61 7.26
C LYS A 241 1.62 -10.68 6.63
N THR A 242 2.21 -11.69 6.00
CA THR A 242 1.49 -12.74 5.28
C THR A 242 1.98 -14.11 5.68
N ARG A 243 1.14 -15.15 5.48
CA ARG A 243 1.53 -16.54 5.74
C ARG A 243 2.76 -16.96 4.92
N ASN A 244 2.87 -16.54 3.67
CA ASN A 244 4.00 -16.85 2.79
C ASN A 244 5.32 -16.19 3.23
N SER A 245 5.22 -15.11 4.04
CA SER A 245 6.41 -14.48 4.59
C SER A 245 7.06 -15.31 5.71
N ASN A 246 6.30 -16.20 6.37
CA ASN A 246 6.84 -17.18 7.32
C ASN A 246 7.47 -18.32 6.54
N ARG A 247 8.78 -18.38 6.53
CA ARG A 247 9.54 -19.34 5.72
C ARG A 247 10.90 -19.64 6.32
N THR A 248 11.48 -20.79 5.98
CA THR A 248 12.88 -21.12 6.21
C THR A 248 13.59 -21.16 4.87
N ILE A 249 14.69 -20.43 4.77
CA ILE A 249 15.47 -20.30 3.54
C ILE A 249 16.91 -20.81 3.77
N PRO A 250 17.57 -21.38 2.76
CA PRO A 250 18.98 -21.66 2.83
C PRO A 250 19.76 -20.35 2.95
N ALA A 251 20.82 -20.36 3.76
CA ALA A 251 21.75 -19.25 3.92
C ALA A 251 23.05 -19.56 3.18
N SER A 252 23.47 -18.65 2.29
CA SER A 252 24.74 -18.83 1.58
C SER A 252 25.94 -18.80 2.53
N PRO A 253 27.05 -19.45 2.18
CA PRO A 253 28.30 -19.38 2.97
C PRO A 253 28.74 -17.92 3.24
N ALA A 254 28.56 -17.03 2.27
CA ALA A 254 28.87 -15.60 2.41
C ALA A 254 28.02 -14.91 3.48
N ALA A 255 26.70 -15.19 3.50
CA ALA A 255 25.79 -14.67 4.53
C ALA A 255 26.14 -15.19 5.92
N LEU A 256 26.38 -16.49 6.04
CA LEU A 256 26.76 -17.13 7.32
C LEU A 256 28.11 -16.60 7.85
N LYS A 257 29.09 -16.46 6.96
CA LYS A 257 30.39 -15.87 7.33
C LYS A 257 30.21 -14.44 7.85
N ALA A 258 29.50 -13.60 7.12
CA ALA A 258 29.25 -12.22 7.54
C ALA A 258 28.51 -12.13 8.89
N LEU A 259 27.56 -13.02 9.14
CA LEU A 259 26.86 -13.12 10.43
C LEU A 259 27.79 -13.60 11.55
N ALA A 260 28.64 -14.58 11.29
CA ALA A 260 29.61 -15.09 12.28
C ALA A 260 30.66 -14.03 12.64
N ASP A 261 31.18 -13.31 11.63
CA ASP A 261 32.13 -12.22 11.84
C ASP A 261 31.50 -11.08 12.66
N TRP A 262 30.27 -10.72 12.34
CA TRP A 262 29.50 -9.72 13.08
C TRP A 262 29.28 -10.17 14.54
N ARG A 263 28.87 -11.42 14.77
CA ARG A 263 28.60 -11.95 16.12
C ARG A 263 29.83 -11.87 17.02
N ARG A 264 31.04 -12.02 16.46
CA ARG A 264 32.29 -11.95 17.23
C ARG A 264 32.65 -10.53 17.65
N THR A 265 32.21 -9.52 16.91
CA THR A 265 32.55 -8.13 17.14
C THR A 265 31.48 -7.35 17.90
N GLN A 266 30.29 -7.93 18.08
CA GLN A 266 29.17 -7.25 18.74
C GLN A 266 29.26 -7.33 20.25
N PRO A 267 29.00 -6.22 20.96
CA PRO A 267 28.63 -6.28 22.38
C PRO A 267 27.30 -7.04 22.54
N LEU A 268 27.12 -7.67 23.71
CA LEU A 268 25.88 -8.39 24.05
C LEU A 268 24.66 -7.52 23.76
N ASN A 269 23.82 -7.97 22.83
CA ASN A 269 22.55 -7.31 22.49
C ASN A 269 21.42 -7.98 23.27
N LEU A 270 20.86 -7.27 24.25
CA LEU A 270 19.78 -7.77 25.11
C LEU A 270 18.48 -8.06 24.33
N SER A 271 18.29 -7.48 23.15
CA SER A 271 17.11 -7.74 22.31
C SER A 271 17.13 -9.15 21.66
N GLY A 272 18.26 -9.86 21.69
CA GLY A 272 18.43 -11.14 21.03
C GLY A 272 18.43 -11.08 19.50
N THR A 273 18.36 -9.87 18.91
CA THR A 273 18.39 -9.65 17.45
C THR A 273 19.81 -9.49 16.94
N VAL A 274 20.02 -9.80 15.66
CA VAL A 274 21.31 -9.61 14.97
C VAL A 274 21.70 -8.14 14.96
N PHE A 275 20.73 -7.25 14.83
CA PHE A 275 20.93 -5.82 14.71
C PHE A 275 20.40 -5.05 15.93
N PRO A 276 21.05 -3.95 16.32
CA PRO A 276 20.49 -3.03 17.31
C PRO A 276 19.28 -2.30 16.73
N LEU A 277 18.08 -2.56 17.27
CA LEU A 277 16.81 -2.09 16.72
C LEU A 277 16.70 -0.56 16.69
N ASP A 278 17.26 0.12 17.65
CA ASP A 278 17.30 1.59 17.77
C ASP A 278 18.07 2.26 16.60
N LYS A 279 19.04 1.58 16.02
CA LYS A 279 19.85 2.08 14.90
C LYS A 279 19.27 1.78 13.52
N MET A 280 18.32 0.83 13.42
CA MET A 280 17.88 0.30 12.12
C MET A 280 17.23 1.35 11.22
N GLN A 281 16.51 2.31 11.76
CA GLN A 281 15.94 3.40 10.95
C GLN A 281 17.06 4.26 10.31
N ASN A 282 18.10 4.59 11.08
CA ASN A 282 19.22 5.37 10.57
C ASN A 282 20.03 4.57 9.53
N ILE A 283 20.22 3.27 9.76
CA ILE A 283 20.87 2.38 8.80
C ILE A 283 20.09 2.31 7.49
N HIS A 284 18.76 2.20 7.56
CA HIS A 284 17.90 2.21 6.37
C HIS A 284 18.08 3.50 5.54
N VAL A 285 18.03 4.65 6.20
CA VAL A 285 18.20 5.96 5.55
C VAL A 285 19.60 6.09 4.96
N LYS A 286 20.63 5.75 5.73
CA LYS A 286 22.03 5.86 5.33
C LYS A 286 22.38 4.95 4.15
N LEU A 287 22.00 3.68 4.23
CA LEU A 287 22.24 2.72 3.16
C LEU A 287 21.53 3.11 1.87
N ASN A 288 20.25 3.54 1.94
CA ASN A 288 19.54 4.05 0.77
C ASN A 288 20.18 5.29 0.18
N ARG A 289 20.73 6.20 1.01
CA ARG A 289 21.45 7.38 0.54
C ARG A 289 22.70 6.97 -0.23
N ILE A 290 23.54 6.10 0.34
CA ILE A 290 24.75 5.61 -0.34
C ILE A 290 24.41 4.95 -1.68
N ILE A 291 23.41 4.04 -1.67
CA ILE A 291 22.98 3.37 -2.91
C ILE A 291 22.52 4.38 -3.96
N ARG A 292 21.66 5.34 -3.60
CA ARG A 292 21.13 6.31 -4.57
C ARG A 292 22.17 7.27 -5.13
N THR A 293 23.16 7.61 -4.31
CA THR A 293 24.27 8.49 -4.73
C THR A 293 25.14 7.81 -5.78
N HIS A 294 25.51 6.56 -5.57
CA HIS A 294 26.44 5.83 -6.43
C HIS A 294 25.77 5.00 -7.53
N PHE A 295 24.50 4.60 -7.29
CA PHE A 295 23.71 3.78 -8.22
C PHE A 295 22.32 4.39 -8.41
N PRO A 296 22.18 5.44 -9.24
CA PRO A 296 20.92 6.18 -9.41
C PRO A 296 19.73 5.30 -9.77
N GLY A 297 18.61 5.55 -9.11
CA GLY A 297 17.35 4.82 -9.32
C GLY A 297 17.27 3.47 -8.63
N ARG A 298 18.26 3.08 -7.81
CA ARG A 298 18.26 1.87 -6.98
C ARG A 298 18.01 2.20 -5.51
N SER A 299 17.70 1.18 -4.74
CA SER A 299 17.47 1.22 -3.29
C SER A 299 17.87 -0.11 -2.66
N ILE A 300 17.78 -0.23 -1.34
CA ILE A 300 17.98 -1.53 -0.65
C ILE A 300 17.15 -2.65 -1.27
N HIS A 301 15.94 -2.35 -1.73
CA HIS A 301 15.07 -3.35 -2.36
C HIS A 301 15.63 -3.89 -3.68
N ALA A 302 16.50 -3.13 -4.36
CA ALA A 302 17.20 -3.60 -5.54
C ALA A 302 18.16 -4.76 -5.25
N LEU A 303 18.71 -4.87 -4.03
CA LEU A 303 19.53 -6.02 -3.61
C LEU A 303 18.73 -7.32 -3.59
N ARG A 304 17.50 -7.27 -3.08
CA ARG A 304 16.56 -8.40 -3.16
C ARG A 304 16.20 -8.74 -4.61
N HIS A 305 16.03 -7.75 -5.46
CA HIS A 305 15.81 -7.97 -6.89
C HIS A 305 17.01 -8.63 -7.54
N THR A 306 18.23 -8.22 -7.17
CA THR A 306 19.48 -8.84 -7.64
C THR A 306 19.53 -10.32 -7.26
N PHE A 307 19.29 -10.64 -5.99
CA PHE A 307 19.21 -12.03 -5.53
C PHE A 307 18.21 -12.86 -6.35
N ALA A 308 17.00 -12.33 -6.52
CA ALA A 308 15.94 -13.03 -7.23
C ALA A 308 16.26 -13.24 -8.71
N THR A 309 16.87 -12.25 -9.37
CA THR A 309 17.29 -12.34 -10.77
C THR A 309 18.40 -13.37 -10.95
N LEU A 310 19.41 -13.33 -10.09
CA LEU A 310 20.52 -14.29 -10.12
C LEU A 310 20.01 -15.72 -9.86
N LEU A 311 19.18 -15.91 -8.82
CA LEU A 311 18.64 -17.24 -8.51
C LEU A 311 17.76 -17.78 -9.63
N LEU A 312 16.92 -16.93 -10.24
CA LEU A 312 16.09 -17.33 -11.38
C LEU A 312 16.94 -17.68 -12.62
N SER A 313 17.99 -16.91 -12.89
CA SER A 313 18.93 -17.17 -13.98
C SER A 313 19.68 -18.50 -13.82
N GLU A 314 20.07 -18.83 -12.58
CA GLU A 314 20.79 -20.07 -12.30
C GLU A 314 19.87 -21.31 -12.30
N THR A 315 18.66 -21.18 -11.75
CA THR A 315 17.79 -22.34 -11.53
C THR A 315 16.70 -22.53 -12.59
N GLY A 316 16.29 -21.44 -13.26
CA GLY A 316 15.12 -21.45 -14.15
C GLY A 316 13.77 -21.67 -13.43
N ASP A 317 13.77 -21.88 -12.10
CA ASP A 317 12.58 -22.26 -11.34
C ASP A 317 11.97 -21.05 -10.61
N ILE A 318 10.90 -20.52 -11.19
CA ILE A 318 10.15 -19.40 -10.62
C ILE A 318 9.42 -19.77 -9.32
N ASN A 319 9.04 -21.05 -9.13
CA ASN A 319 8.36 -21.49 -7.91
C ASN A 319 9.34 -21.49 -6.74
N LEU A 320 10.57 -21.99 -6.97
CA LEU A 320 11.65 -21.94 -5.99
C LEU A 320 11.95 -20.49 -5.58
N VAL A 321 12.10 -19.58 -6.56
CA VAL A 321 12.36 -18.17 -6.29
C VAL A 321 11.20 -17.54 -5.47
N ALA A 322 9.95 -17.81 -5.86
CA ALA A 322 8.78 -17.31 -5.13
C ALA A 322 8.75 -17.82 -3.68
N HIS A 323 9.04 -19.10 -3.47
CA HIS A 323 9.10 -19.71 -2.14
C HIS A 323 10.19 -19.06 -1.27
N ILE A 324 11.41 -18.94 -1.77
CA ILE A 324 12.54 -18.34 -1.02
C ILE A 324 12.25 -16.87 -0.70
N LEU A 325 11.69 -16.12 -1.65
CA LEU A 325 11.33 -14.73 -1.42
C LEU A 325 10.12 -14.57 -0.48
N GLY A 326 9.28 -15.58 -0.32
CA GLY A 326 7.98 -15.45 0.37
C GLY A 326 7.02 -14.53 -0.37
N ASP A 327 7.05 -14.59 -1.69
CA ASP A 327 6.14 -13.90 -2.61
C ASP A 327 5.25 -14.91 -3.35
N THR A 328 4.29 -14.43 -4.14
CA THR A 328 3.52 -15.29 -5.03
C THR A 328 4.25 -15.44 -6.37
N VAL A 329 4.04 -16.57 -7.05
CA VAL A 329 4.57 -16.80 -8.41
C VAL A 329 4.15 -15.68 -9.35
N ALA A 330 2.90 -15.21 -9.25
CA ALA A 330 2.40 -14.09 -10.05
C ALA A 330 3.21 -12.80 -9.82
N THR A 331 3.61 -12.53 -8.57
CA THR A 331 4.45 -11.37 -8.24
C THR A 331 5.84 -11.52 -8.84
N VAL A 332 6.45 -12.68 -8.68
CA VAL A 332 7.79 -12.98 -9.23
C VAL A 332 7.76 -12.91 -10.75
N SER A 333 6.77 -13.53 -11.40
CA SER A 333 6.59 -13.48 -12.85
C SER A 333 6.46 -12.05 -13.37
N ALA A 334 5.59 -11.26 -12.76
CA ALA A 334 5.36 -9.87 -13.19
C ALA A 334 6.60 -8.98 -13.05
N VAL A 335 7.52 -9.33 -12.14
CA VAL A 335 8.71 -8.54 -11.85
C VAL A 335 9.93 -9.05 -12.63
N TYR A 336 10.10 -10.36 -12.77
CA TYR A 336 11.38 -10.95 -13.18
C TYR A 336 11.37 -11.62 -14.57
N VAL A 337 10.24 -12.10 -15.07
CA VAL A 337 10.17 -12.81 -16.37
C VAL A 337 10.56 -11.93 -17.57
N ASN A 338 10.40 -10.62 -17.48
CA ASN A 338 10.83 -9.70 -18.54
C ASN A 338 12.33 -9.35 -18.49
N TYR A 339 13.10 -9.93 -17.55
CA TYR A 339 14.45 -9.44 -17.21
C TYR A 339 15.59 -10.24 -17.83
N THR A 340 15.32 -11.28 -18.55
CA THR A 340 16.38 -12.19 -18.93
C THR A 340 16.66 -12.18 -20.42
N ALA A 341 17.60 -11.32 -20.82
CA ALA A 341 18.44 -11.59 -21.98
C ALA A 341 19.03 -13.03 -21.87
N ASP A 342 19.49 -13.43 -20.67
CA ASP A 342 19.97 -14.78 -20.35
C ASP A 342 18.93 -15.88 -20.52
N ILE A 343 17.65 -15.66 -20.19
CA ILE A 343 16.59 -16.66 -20.45
C ILE A 343 16.37 -16.82 -21.93
N ARG A 344 16.43 -15.75 -22.74
CA ARG A 344 16.35 -15.84 -24.19
C ARG A 344 17.52 -16.60 -24.77
N GLN A 345 18.70 -16.35 -24.27
CA GLN A 345 19.92 -17.07 -24.71
C GLN A 345 19.86 -18.53 -24.30
N LYS A 346 19.53 -18.85 -23.03
CA LYS A 346 19.32 -20.24 -22.57
C LYS A 346 18.19 -20.94 -23.32
N ALA A 347 17.11 -20.23 -23.67
CA ALA A 347 16.05 -20.79 -24.49
C ALA A 347 16.55 -21.08 -25.93
N ALA A 348 17.33 -20.18 -26.52
CA ALA A 348 17.93 -20.39 -27.84
C ALA A 348 18.91 -21.58 -27.82
N GLU A 349 19.75 -21.71 -26.80
CA GLU A 349 20.66 -22.83 -26.60
C GLU A 349 19.90 -24.15 -26.39
N ALA A 350 18.85 -24.14 -25.55
CA ALA A 350 17.99 -25.31 -25.36
C ALA A 350 17.26 -25.72 -26.65
N MET A 351 16.76 -24.74 -27.42
CA MET A 351 16.11 -25.01 -28.72
C MET A 351 17.11 -25.54 -29.78
N ALA A 352 18.37 -25.05 -29.75
CA ALA A 352 19.42 -25.57 -30.64
C ALA A 352 19.81 -27.02 -30.31
N GLY A 353 19.60 -27.48 -29.09
CA GLY A 353 19.85 -28.84 -28.62
C GLY A 353 18.66 -29.82 -28.82
N LEU A 354 17.52 -29.34 -29.35
CA LEU A 354 16.34 -30.18 -29.64
C LEU A 354 16.36 -30.90 -31.00
N TYR A 355 17.36 -30.64 -31.81
CA TYR A 355 17.60 -31.23 -33.12
C TYR A 355 19.04 -31.78 -33.16
#